data_3eae32953127d4238837511efa0442f2
#
_entry.id   3eae32953127d4238837511efa0442f2
#
_cell.length_a   1.000
_cell.length_b   1.000
_cell.length_c   1.000
_cell.angle_alpha   90.00
_cell.angle_beta   90.00
_cell.angle_gamma   90.00
#
_symmetry.space_group_name_H-M   'P 1'
#
loop_
_entity.id
_entity.type
_entity.pdbx_description
1 polymer ?
#
loop_
_entity_poly.entity_id
_entity_poly.type
_entity_poly.pdbx_seq_one_letter_code
_entity_poly.pdbx_strand_id
1 'polypeptide(L)'
;EFGVSADYILGLTEKKENENKGNVHIDYNPQNKEVVRIPMLLMSSSFQLGKCLEFIESIEDVPQKEMAYAEYYYFSGQHEKAVKYSEMYLNHEDIMLKLSASLIYTFANLSLDRINSARIGLNRLREYLEKAMSMEIDKKTRACCVFVASAAHTLLHLPVGNIPPLSEYLNEFTKGMQLWGAYVLAHKTYLNKEYERSLGIVQACIMTSDKIYPIAFIYLNLVAAMDCMNMMEKEKAKEYFMKAWEISKPDDLIEGIGEHHGLLQGLIETCMKKEHPDDYARIIDITYKFSAGWRRIHNPDTNEDVADNLTTTEFTIAMLANRGWTNKEIAEHLDITTRTVKQHLTCVFSKLNITNRKQLKDFMLR
;
A
#
# COMPACT_ATOMS: atom_id res chain seq x y z
N GLU A 1 -19.93 -18.27 -16.57
CA GLU A 1 -18.94 -19.34 -16.36
C GLU A 1 -17.71 -19.00 -17.18
N PHE A 2 -16.75 -18.27 -16.62
CA PHE A 2 -15.46 -18.02 -17.26
C PHE A 2 -14.49 -19.06 -16.72
N GLY A 3 -14.31 -20.17 -17.46
CA GLY A 3 -13.35 -21.22 -17.14
C GLY A 3 -11.90 -20.81 -17.44
N VAL A 4 -11.45 -19.70 -16.88
CA VAL A 4 -10.06 -19.24 -17.00
C VAL A 4 -9.42 -19.37 -15.63
N SER A 5 -8.30 -20.11 -15.55
CA SER A 5 -7.58 -20.24 -14.30
C SER A 5 -6.95 -18.92 -13.87
N ALA A 6 -6.74 -18.71 -12.56
CA ALA A 6 -6.05 -17.55 -12.04
C ALA A 6 -4.65 -17.38 -12.67
N ASP A 7 -4.01 -18.47 -13.04
CA ASP A 7 -2.70 -18.50 -13.71
C ASP A 7 -2.75 -17.88 -15.11
N TYR A 8 -3.86 -18.00 -15.82
CA TYR A 8 -4.06 -17.33 -17.09
C TYR A 8 -4.23 -15.81 -16.94
N ILE A 9 -4.97 -15.38 -15.91
CA ILE A 9 -5.17 -13.95 -15.62
C ILE A 9 -3.84 -13.29 -15.20
N LEU A 10 -2.96 -14.04 -14.54
CA LEU A 10 -1.64 -13.59 -14.10
C LEU A 10 -0.53 -13.81 -15.15
N GLY A 11 -0.86 -14.41 -16.29
CA GLY A 11 0.10 -14.73 -17.35
C GLY A 11 0.96 -15.96 -17.08
N LEU A 12 0.52 -16.84 -16.18
CA LEU A 12 1.18 -18.10 -15.85
C LEU A 12 0.65 -19.18 -16.81
N THR A 13 1.35 -19.43 -17.92
CA THR A 13 1.00 -20.52 -18.85
C THR A 13 1.60 -21.85 -18.40
N GLU A 14 0.74 -22.85 -18.38
CA GLU A 14 0.95 -24.30 -18.34
C GLU A 14 2.35 -24.84 -18.02
N LYS A 15 2.51 -25.40 -16.82
CA LYS A 15 3.23 -26.68 -16.64
C LYS A 15 2.53 -27.53 -15.59
N LYS A 16 2.37 -28.80 -15.96
CA LYS A 16 1.71 -29.88 -15.22
C LYS A 16 2.25 -30.02 -13.79
N GLU A 17 1.31 -30.30 -12.90
CA GLU A 17 1.52 -30.70 -11.52
C GLU A 17 2.63 -31.72 -11.38
N ASN A 18 3.60 -31.39 -10.55
CA ASN A 18 4.36 -32.36 -9.80
C ASN A 18 4.19 -32.03 -8.31
N GLU A 19 3.53 -32.97 -7.64
CA GLU A 19 3.34 -32.94 -6.19
C GLU A 19 4.69 -32.79 -5.48
N ASN A 20 4.90 -31.66 -4.82
CA ASN A 20 5.85 -31.58 -3.73
C ASN A 20 5.23 -30.79 -2.60
N LYS A 21 4.83 -31.51 -1.56
CA LYS A 21 4.54 -30.98 -0.23
C LYS A 21 5.83 -30.36 0.30
N GLY A 22 6.03 -29.07 0.08
CA GLY A 22 7.16 -28.31 0.60
C GLY A 22 6.69 -27.28 1.60
N ASN A 23 7.03 -27.48 2.87
CA ASN A 23 7.14 -26.40 3.85
C ASN A 23 7.87 -25.24 3.16
N VAL A 24 7.43 -24.00 3.39
CA VAL A 24 8.21 -22.81 3.04
C VAL A 24 9.42 -22.79 3.96
N HIS A 25 10.41 -23.63 3.62
CA HIS A 25 11.77 -23.38 4.01
C HIS A 25 12.26 -22.24 3.12
N ILE A 26 12.72 -21.13 3.71
CA ILE A 26 13.80 -20.36 3.11
C ILE A 26 14.80 -21.44 2.71
N ASP A 27 15.12 -21.60 1.41
CA ASP A 27 16.09 -22.58 0.94
C ASP A 27 17.46 -22.26 1.58
N TYR A 28 17.62 -22.69 2.79
CA TYR A 28 18.89 -22.70 3.50
C TYR A 28 19.67 -23.91 2.97
N ASN A 29 20.58 -23.67 2.04
CA ASN A 29 21.54 -24.68 1.64
C ASN A 29 22.75 -24.65 2.61
N PRO A 30 22.88 -25.60 3.53
CA PRO A 30 23.96 -25.58 4.53
C PRO A 30 25.38 -25.80 3.96
N GLN A 31 25.50 -26.06 2.66
CA GLN A 31 26.80 -26.27 2.01
C GLN A 31 27.35 -25.03 1.29
N ASN A 32 26.49 -24.01 0.98
CA ASN A 32 26.92 -22.70 0.53
C ASN A 32 26.33 -21.66 1.48
N LYS A 33 27.16 -20.99 2.25
CA LYS A 33 26.80 -19.95 3.22
C LYS A 33 26.30 -18.62 2.57
N GLU A 34 25.69 -18.66 1.40
CA GLU A 34 25.03 -17.49 0.83
C GLU A 34 23.63 -17.37 1.41
N VAL A 35 23.46 -16.42 2.32
CA VAL A 35 22.16 -16.03 2.84
C VAL A 35 21.36 -15.40 1.72
N VAL A 36 20.31 -16.07 1.25
CA VAL A 36 19.42 -15.53 0.22
C VAL A 36 18.47 -14.53 0.88
N ARG A 37 18.73 -13.23 0.68
CA ARG A 37 17.86 -12.15 1.14
C ARG A 37 16.85 -11.78 0.07
N ILE A 38 15.66 -11.35 0.51
CA ILE A 38 14.62 -10.79 -0.35
C ILE A 38 14.25 -9.38 0.13
N PRO A 39 13.86 -8.46 -0.78
CA PRO A 39 13.41 -7.15 -0.37
C PRO A 39 12.03 -7.24 0.31
N MET A 40 11.82 -6.43 1.34
CA MET A 40 10.53 -6.35 2.05
C MET A 40 10.04 -7.73 2.52
N LEU A 41 10.87 -8.39 3.35
CA LEU A 41 10.64 -9.76 3.80
C LEU A 41 9.32 -9.90 4.56
N LEU A 42 9.07 -9.04 5.56
CA LEU A 42 7.88 -9.12 6.39
C LEU A 42 6.62 -8.93 5.57
N MET A 43 6.61 -7.93 4.71
CA MET A 43 5.51 -7.62 3.79
C MET A 43 5.13 -8.82 2.92
N SER A 44 6.13 -9.61 2.53
CA SER A 44 5.98 -10.79 1.66
C SER A 44 5.83 -12.11 2.41
N SER A 45 5.74 -12.07 3.74
CA SER A 45 5.73 -13.28 4.57
C SER A 45 4.32 -13.72 4.99
N SER A 46 4.17 -15.04 5.14
CA SER A 46 3.00 -15.64 5.77
C SER A 46 3.31 -15.90 7.25
N PHE A 47 2.49 -15.36 8.12
CA PHE A 47 2.54 -15.60 9.56
C PHE A 47 1.12 -15.64 10.14
N GLN A 48 0.98 -16.26 11.33
CA GLN A 48 -0.29 -16.33 12.02
C GLN A 48 -0.67 -14.94 12.57
N LEU A 49 -1.93 -14.56 12.47
CA LEU A 49 -2.45 -13.31 13.01
C LEU A 49 -2.19 -13.23 14.53
N GLY A 50 -1.71 -12.09 14.99
CA GLY A 50 -1.27 -11.86 16.37
C GLY A 50 0.13 -12.41 16.68
N LYS A 51 0.88 -12.91 15.68
CA LYS A 51 2.19 -13.53 15.84
C LYS A 51 3.29 -12.87 14.99
N CYS A 52 3.07 -11.63 14.54
CA CYS A 52 4.02 -10.91 13.70
C CYS A 52 5.40 -10.78 14.37
N LEU A 53 5.44 -10.36 15.64
CA LEU A 53 6.70 -10.20 16.36
C LEU A 53 7.39 -11.54 16.64
N GLU A 54 6.63 -12.61 16.93
CA GLU A 54 7.21 -13.95 17.09
C GLU A 54 7.82 -14.45 15.77
N PHE A 55 7.17 -14.16 14.63
CA PHE A 55 7.71 -14.44 13.30
C PHE A 55 9.03 -13.68 13.07
N ILE A 56 9.09 -12.37 13.36
CA ILE A 56 10.31 -11.57 13.21
C ILE A 56 11.45 -12.13 14.07
N GLU A 57 11.16 -12.52 15.32
CA GLU A 57 12.17 -13.10 16.21
C GLU A 57 12.71 -14.44 15.70
N SER A 58 11.94 -15.18 14.92
CA SER A 58 12.37 -16.44 14.33
C SER A 58 13.34 -16.29 13.14
N ILE A 59 13.54 -15.07 12.62
CA ILE A 59 14.48 -14.82 11.53
C ILE A 59 15.91 -14.91 12.04
N GLU A 60 16.71 -15.83 11.48
CA GLU A 60 18.09 -16.06 11.91
C GLU A 60 19.07 -15.01 11.39
N ASP A 61 18.89 -14.53 10.14
CA ASP A 61 19.73 -13.49 9.55
C ASP A 61 19.46 -12.13 10.22
N VAL A 62 20.40 -11.66 11.02
CA VAL A 62 20.24 -10.45 11.84
C VAL A 62 19.90 -9.22 10.99
N PRO A 63 20.61 -8.92 9.87
CA PRO A 63 20.24 -7.79 9.02
C PRO A 63 18.81 -7.89 8.45
N GLN A 64 18.39 -9.08 8.03
CA GLN A 64 17.03 -9.27 7.50
C GLN A 64 15.97 -9.14 8.62
N LYS A 65 16.29 -9.61 9.85
CA LYS A 65 15.45 -9.43 11.05
C LYS A 65 15.27 -7.94 11.37
N GLU A 66 16.35 -7.17 11.39
CA GLU A 66 16.29 -5.73 11.68
C GLU A 66 15.50 -4.97 10.62
N MET A 67 15.63 -5.36 9.34
CA MET A 67 14.77 -4.82 8.29
C MET A 67 13.30 -5.22 8.45
N ALA A 68 13.00 -6.46 8.88
CA ALA A 68 11.64 -6.87 9.19
C ALA A 68 11.05 -6.07 10.37
N TYR A 69 11.86 -5.70 11.38
CA TYR A 69 11.45 -4.74 12.41
C TYR A 69 11.17 -3.35 11.84
N ALA A 70 11.99 -2.85 10.89
CA ALA A 70 11.71 -1.57 10.24
C ALA A 70 10.36 -1.59 9.51
N GLU A 71 10.06 -2.68 8.79
CA GLU A 71 8.77 -2.89 8.15
C GLU A 71 7.62 -2.93 9.16
N TYR A 72 7.75 -3.72 10.26
CA TYR A 72 6.75 -3.78 11.32
C TYR A 72 6.45 -2.41 11.93
N TYR A 73 7.50 -1.68 12.29
CA TYR A 73 7.33 -0.33 12.87
C TYR A 73 6.66 0.63 11.89
N TYR A 74 6.94 0.50 10.61
CA TYR A 74 6.25 1.28 9.60
C TYR A 74 4.76 0.89 9.55
N PHE A 75 4.45 -0.38 9.31
CA PHE A 75 3.06 -0.84 9.18
C PHE A 75 2.22 -0.66 10.46
N SER A 76 2.85 -0.50 11.62
CA SER A 76 2.19 -0.21 12.90
C SER A 76 2.14 1.28 13.26
N GLY A 77 2.48 2.19 12.35
CA GLY A 77 2.44 3.64 12.57
C GLY A 77 3.56 4.18 13.49
N GLN A 78 4.60 3.38 13.78
CA GLN A 78 5.72 3.77 14.65
C GLN A 78 6.89 4.33 13.83
N HIS A 79 6.64 5.38 13.05
CA HIS A 79 7.53 5.87 11.99
C HIS A 79 8.94 6.26 12.47
N GLU A 80 9.09 6.83 13.68
CA GLU A 80 10.41 7.14 14.24
C GLU A 80 11.30 5.91 14.39
N LYS A 81 10.72 4.78 14.83
CA LYS A 81 11.44 3.53 14.94
C LYS A 81 11.74 2.95 13.55
N ALA A 82 10.78 3.02 12.62
CA ALA A 82 10.97 2.60 11.24
C ALA A 82 12.15 3.32 10.58
N VAL A 83 12.25 4.66 10.75
CA VAL A 83 13.40 5.45 10.29
C VAL A 83 14.71 4.97 10.92
N LYS A 84 14.72 4.81 12.25
CA LYS A 84 15.93 4.39 12.97
C LYS A 84 16.50 3.07 12.47
N TYR A 85 15.63 2.07 12.26
CA TYR A 85 16.05 0.74 11.77
C TYR A 85 16.44 0.77 10.28
N SER A 86 15.67 1.45 9.44
CA SER A 86 15.96 1.49 8.01
C SER A 86 17.21 2.32 7.67
N GLU A 87 17.50 3.39 8.43
CA GLU A 87 18.67 4.25 8.20
C GLU A 87 19.99 3.48 8.25
N MET A 88 20.09 2.46 9.12
CA MET A 88 21.30 1.64 9.27
C MET A 88 21.68 0.89 7.99
N TYR A 89 20.70 0.60 7.13
CA TYR A 89 20.87 -0.24 5.94
C TYR A 89 20.84 0.54 4.61
N LEU A 90 20.70 1.87 4.64
CA LEU A 90 20.65 2.70 3.43
C LEU A 90 21.92 2.57 2.56
N ASN A 91 23.09 2.32 3.17
CA ASN A 91 24.37 2.20 2.50
C ASN A 91 24.96 0.78 2.60
N HIS A 92 24.17 -0.21 2.97
CA HIS A 92 24.63 -1.59 3.10
C HIS A 92 25.11 -2.16 1.76
N GLU A 93 26.01 -3.16 1.75
CA GLU A 93 26.51 -3.75 0.51
C GLU A 93 25.44 -4.56 -0.22
N ASP A 94 24.59 -5.28 0.53
CA ASP A 94 23.50 -6.09 -0.01
C ASP A 94 22.39 -5.22 -0.61
N ILE A 95 22.06 -5.49 -1.88
CA ILE A 95 21.07 -4.71 -2.64
C ILE A 95 19.64 -4.88 -2.09
N MET A 96 19.27 -6.06 -1.57
CA MET A 96 17.93 -6.33 -1.06
C MET A 96 17.64 -5.51 0.20
N LEU A 97 18.64 -5.42 1.08
CA LEU A 97 18.56 -4.58 2.28
C LEU A 97 18.50 -3.10 1.92
N LYS A 98 19.33 -2.63 0.96
CA LYS A 98 19.29 -1.24 0.48
C LYS A 98 17.94 -0.85 -0.11
N LEU A 99 17.34 -1.71 -0.92
CA LEU A 99 16.04 -1.47 -1.53
C LEU A 99 14.94 -1.37 -0.47
N SER A 100 14.90 -2.33 0.47
CA SER A 100 13.96 -2.32 1.59
C SER A 100 14.14 -1.07 2.47
N ALA A 101 15.39 -0.79 2.85
CA ALA A 101 15.72 0.36 3.68
C ALA A 101 15.31 1.68 3.02
N SER A 102 15.60 1.84 1.73
CA SER A 102 15.25 3.08 1.00
C SER A 102 13.74 3.28 0.88
N LEU A 103 12.97 2.20 0.68
CA LEU A 103 11.50 2.25 0.66
C LEU A 103 10.95 2.66 2.02
N ILE A 104 11.28 1.90 3.07
CA ILE A 104 10.75 2.16 4.43
C ILE A 104 11.19 3.53 4.94
N TYR A 105 12.46 3.90 4.74
CA TYR A 105 12.97 5.22 5.11
C TYR A 105 12.20 6.34 4.43
N THR A 106 11.89 6.19 3.14
CA THR A 106 11.12 7.18 2.38
C THR A 106 9.71 7.32 2.94
N PHE A 107 8.96 6.23 3.02
CA PHE A 107 7.58 6.25 3.49
C PHE A 107 7.47 6.75 4.94
N ALA A 108 8.33 6.27 5.85
CA ALA A 108 8.32 6.69 7.24
C ALA A 108 8.64 8.19 7.40
N ASN A 109 9.59 8.74 6.60
CA ASN A 109 9.89 10.17 6.62
C ASN A 109 8.78 11.01 5.98
N LEU A 110 8.01 10.48 5.02
CA LEU A 110 6.79 11.14 4.54
C LEU A 110 5.78 11.31 5.67
N SER A 111 5.50 10.23 6.40
CA SER A 111 4.57 10.25 7.55
C SER A 111 5.08 11.11 8.72
N LEU A 112 6.39 11.39 8.81
CA LEU A 112 6.98 12.30 9.79
C LEU A 112 7.12 13.74 9.30
N ASP A 113 6.61 14.06 8.10
CA ASP A 113 6.76 15.37 7.46
C ASP A 113 8.23 15.81 7.26
N ARG A 114 9.15 14.84 7.16
CA ARG A 114 10.59 15.05 6.92
C ARG A 114 10.91 14.98 5.43
N ILE A 115 10.42 15.95 4.67
CA ILE A 115 10.42 15.92 3.19
C ILE A 115 11.83 15.81 2.62
N ASN A 116 12.83 16.48 3.21
CA ASN A 116 14.21 16.39 2.73
C ASN A 116 14.76 14.97 2.90
N SER A 117 14.51 14.32 4.03
CA SER A 117 14.91 12.93 4.28
C SER A 117 14.20 11.98 3.33
N ALA A 118 12.90 12.16 3.11
CA ALA A 118 12.13 11.37 2.15
C ALA A 118 12.69 11.51 0.73
N ARG A 119 13.04 12.72 0.28
CA ARG A 119 13.69 12.95 -1.03
C ARG A 119 15.06 12.28 -1.13
N ILE A 120 15.84 12.26 -0.06
CA ILE A 120 17.11 11.53 -0.03
C ILE A 120 16.87 10.03 -0.22
N GLY A 121 15.89 9.46 0.50
CA GLY A 121 15.52 8.05 0.34
C GLY A 121 15.07 7.72 -1.09
N LEU A 122 14.20 8.54 -1.68
CA LEU A 122 13.75 8.41 -3.08
C LEU A 122 14.89 8.47 -4.09
N ASN A 123 15.81 9.43 -3.93
CA ASN A 123 16.94 9.57 -4.85
C ASN A 123 17.87 8.35 -4.75
N ARG A 124 18.16 7.87 -3.55
CA ARG A 124 18.95 6.66 -3.34
C ARG A 124 18.28 5.44 -3.96
N LEU A 125 16.97 5.28 -3.74
CA LEU A 125 16.20 4.18 -4.32
C LEU A 125 16.33 4.20 -5.85
N ARG A 126 16.15 5.37 -6.47
CA ARG A 126 16.30 5.53 -7.93
C ARG A 126 17.69 5.16 -8.39
N GLU A 127 18.74 5.71 -7.78
CA GLU A 127 20.14 5.42 -8.13
C GLU A 127 20.46 3.93 -8.02
N TYR A 128 19.99 3.25 -6.97
CA TYR A 128 20.19 1.82 -6.79
C TYR A 128 19.46 1.00 -7.86
N LEU A 129 18.23 1.37 -8.19
CA LEU A 129 17.45 0.69 -9.21
C LEU A 129 18.06 0.91 -10.61
N GLU A 130 18.42 2.13 -10.97
CA GLU A 130 19.06 2.45 -12.27
C GLU A 130 20.39 1.70 -12.41
N LYS A 131 21.22 1.70 -11.36
CA LYS A 131 22.47 0.97 -11.34
C LYS A 131 22.25 -0.54 -11.50
N ALA A 132 21.36 -1.13 -10.70
CA ALA A 132 21.07 -2.56 -10.76
C ALA A 132 20.51 -2.97 -12.12
N MET A 133 19.64 -2.15 -12.73
CA MET A 133 19.05 -2.44 -14.05
C MET A 133 20.07 -2.31 -15.20
N SER A 134 21.12 -1.50 -15.04
CA SER A 134 22.20 -1.34 -16.04
C SER A 134 23.30 -2.39 -15.94
N MET A 135 23.38 -3.14 -14.83
CA MET A 135 24.39 -4.17 -14.60
C MET A 135 23.93 -5.53 -15.11
N GLU A 136 24.91 -6.40 -15.39
CA GLU A 136 24.67 -7.82 -15.61
C GLU A 136 24.51 -8.49 -14.23
N ILE A 137 23.26 -8.77 -13.84
CA ILE A 137 22.87 -9.39 -12.58
C ILE A 137 22.03 -10.64 -12.87
N ASP A 138 22.02 -11.57 -11.91
CA ASP A 138 21.20 -12.78 -12.04
C ASP A 138 19.69 -12.46 -12.13
N LYS A 139 18.92 -13.39 -12.68
CA LYS A 139 17.51 -13.20 -12.98
C LYS A 139 16.67 -12.93 -11.71
N LYS A 140 17.01 -13.57 -10.58
CA LYS A 140 16.30 -13.41 -9.30
C LYS A 140 16.52 -12.03 -8.71
N THR A 141 17.77 -11.56 -8.69
CA THR A 141 18.12 -10.19 -8.26
C THR A 141 17.43 -9.16 -9.15
N ARG A 142 17.43 -9.36 -10.47
CA ARG A 142 16.72 -8.48 -11.41
C ARG A 142 15.21 -8.46 -11.12
N ALA A 143 14.60 -9.62 -10.87
CA ALA A 143 13.19 -9.73 -10.51
C ALA A 143 12.86 -8.92 -9.25
N CYS A 144 13.68 -9.01 -8.20
CA CYS A 144 13.52 -8.21 -6.99
C CYS A 144 13.62 -6.70 -7.27
N CYS A 145 14.56 -6.27 -8.11
CA CYS A 145 14.69 -4.87 -8.53
C CYS A 145 13.46 -4.40 -9.31
N VAL A 146 12.95 -5.20 -10.25
CA VAL A 146 11.72 -4.90 -11.00
C VAL A 146 10.50 -4.81 -10.07
N PHE A 147 10.41 -5.71 -9.10
CA PHE A 147 9.35 -5.69 -8.08
C PHE A 147 9.35 -4.36 -7.31
N VAL A 148 10.49 -3.97 -6.74
CA VAL A 148 10.62 -2.73 -5.97
C VAL A 148 10.42 -1.49 -6.86
N ALA A 149 10.96 -1.49 -8.08
CA ALA A 149 10.78 -0.41 -9.03
C ALA A 149 9.30 -0.21 -9.41
N SER A 150 8.58 -1.31 -9.65
CA SER A 150 7.15 -1.26 -9.97
C SER A 150 6.31 -0.75 -8.79
N ALA A 151 6.63 -1.18 -7.58
CA ALA A 151 5.98 -0.68 -6.37
C ALA A 151 6.25 0.82 -6.18
N ALA A 152 7.51 1.25 -6.25
CA ALA A 152 7.88 2.65 -6.11
C ALA A 152 7.27 3.54 -7.22
N HIS A 153 7.22 3.05 -8.46
CA HIS A 153 6.59 3.78 -9.57
C HIS A 153 5.08 3.95 -9.33
N THR A 154 4.39 2.89 -8.90
CA THR A 154 2.93 2.92 -8.73
C THR A 154 2.51 3.68 -7.46
N LEU A 155 3.21 3.46 -6.34
CA LEU A 155 2.79 3.95 -5.04
C LEU A 155 3.43 5.31 -4.68
N LEU A 156 4.65 5.58 -5.14
CA LEU A 156 5.38 6.82 -4.90
C LEU A 156 5.47 7.71 -6.14
N HIS A 157 4.89 7.30 -7.25
CA HIS A 157 5.01 7.96 -8.56
C HIS A 157 6.47 8.25 -8.96
N LEU A 158 7.40 7.40 -8.51
CA LEU A 158 8.81 7.57 -8.79
C LEU A 158 9.06 7.40 -10.31
N PRO A 159 9.65 8.40 -10.98
CA PRO A 159 10.04 8.27 -12.38
C PRO A 159 11.26 7.34 -12.47
N VAL A 160 11.01 6.05 -12.60
CA VAL A 160 12.01 5.04 -12.93
C VAL A 160 11.91 4.80 -14.42
N GLY A 161 13.03 4.76 -15.13
CA GLY A 161 13.05 4.56 -16.60
C GLY A 161 12.20 3.37 -17.09
N ASN A 162 12.55 2.70 -18.15
CA ASN A 162 11.79 1.54 -18.65
C ASN A 162 11.86 0.38 -17.66
N ILE A 163 10.79 0.18 -16.86
CA ILE A 163 10.63 -0.95 -15.96
C ILE A 163 9.98 -2.10 -16.78
N PRO A 164 10.62 -3.27 -16.86
CA PRO A 164 9.98 -4.45 -17.47
C PRO A 164 8.67 -4.80 -16.74
N PRO A 165 7.68 -5.39 -17.44
CA PRO A 165 6.45 -5.82 -16.81
C PRO A 165 6.68 -6.83 -15.68
N LEU A 166 6.00 -6.66 -14.55
CA LEU A 166 6.06 -7.62 -13.41
C LEU A 166 5.71 -9.05 -13.86
N SER A 167 4.81 -9.19 -14.84
CA SER A 167 4.38 -10.49 -15.37
C SER A 167 5.51 -11.35 -15.91
N GLU A 168 6.60 -10.76 -16.40
CA GLU A 168 7.76 -11.48 -16.90
C GLU A 168 8.59 -12.15 -15.80
N TYR A 169 8.40 -11.74 -14.55
CA TYR A 169 9.19 -12.18 -13.40
C TYR A 169 8.38 -12.94 -12.34
N LEU A 170 7.09 -13.18 -12.55
CA LEU A 170 6.22 -13.82 -11.54
C LEU A 170 6.75 -15.17 -11.06
N ASN A 171 7.38 -15.96 -11.94
CA ASN A 171 7.97 -17.25 -11.60
C ASN A 171 9.21 -17.16 -10.71
N GLU A 172 9.83 -16.00 -10.62
CA GLU A 172 10.99 -15.74 -9.76
C GLU A 172 10.58 -15.25 -8.36
N PHE A 173 9.32 -14.89 -8.19
CA PHE A 173 8.80 -14.36 -6.94
C PHE A 173 8.33 -15.45 -6.00
N THR A 174 8.56 -15.25 -4.70
CA THR A 174 7.86 -16.02 -3.67
C THR A 174 6.35 -15.75 -3.74
N LYS A 175 5.52 -16.66 -3.17
CA LYS A 175 4.06 -16.45 -3.17
C LYS A 175 3.64 -15.11 -2.57
N GLY A 176 4.29 -14.67 -1.48
CA GLY A 176 4.02 -13.36 -0.88
C GLY A 176 4.37 -12.20 -1.79
N MET A 177 5.51 -12.26 -2.49
CA MET A 177 5.87 -11.25 -3.49
C MET A 177 4.89 -11.24 -4.67
N GLN A 178 4.39 -12.40 -5.10
CA GLN A 178 3.34 -12.48 -6.14
C GLN A 178 2.06 -11.77 -5.68
N LEU A 179 1.62 -11.99 -4.44
CA LEU A 179 0.43 -11.35 -3.87
C LEU A 179 0.61 -9.83 -3.76
N TRP A 180 1.78 -9.38 -3.32
CA TRP A 180 2.08 -7.96 -3.29
C TRP A 180 2.21 -7.35 -4.69
N GLY A 181 2.82 -8.05 -5.63
CA GLY A 181 2.85 -7.67 -7.04
C GLY A 181 1.44 -7.56 -7.64
N ALA A 182 0.54 -8.46 -7.27
CA ALA A 182 -0.88 -8.39 -7.65
C ALA A 182 -1.57 -7.16 -7.03
N TYR A 183 -1.26 -6.79 -5.78
CA TYR A 183 -1.73 -5.53 -5.20
C TYR A 183 -1.26 -4.32 -6.04
N VAL A 184 0.02 -4.26 -6.41
CA VAL A 184 0.55 -3.17 -7.23
C VAL A 184 -0.17 -3.09 -8.59
N LEU A 185 -0.43 -4.24 -9.23
CA LEU A 185 -1.17 -4.31 -10.50
C LEU A 185 -2.63 -3.90 -10.31
N ALA A 186 -3.31 -4.38 -9.28
CA ALA A 186 -4.69 -4.00 -8.95
C ALA A 186 -4.78 -2.51 -8.68
N HIS A 187 -3.89 -1.94 -7.87
CA HIS A 187 -3.85 -0.52 -7.57
C HIS A 187 -3.62 0.32 -8.85
N LYS A 188 -2.68 -0.08 -9.72
CA LYS A 188 -2.47 0.56 -11.02
C LYS A 188 -3.73 0.49 -11.90
N THR A 189 -4.41 -0.65 -11.93
CA THR A 189 -5.65 -0.86 -12.67
C THR A 189 -6.78 0.00 -12.11
N TYR A 190 -6.86 0.11 -10.77
CA TYR A 190 -7.75 1.04 -10.09
C TYR A 190 -7.51 2.51 -10.51
N LEU A 191 -6.26 2.96 -10.54
CA LEU A 191 -5.91 4.32 -10.99
C LEU A 191 -6.31 4.58 -12.45
N ASN A 192 -6.31 3.55 -13.29
CA ASN A 192 -6.83 3.61 -14.66
C ASN A 192 -8.37 3.59 -14.72
N LYS A 193 -9.07 3.51 -13.57
CA LYS A 193 -10.54 3.43 -13.45
C LYS A 193 -11.15 2.14 -14.00
N GLU A 194 -10.36 1.07 -14.11
CA GLU A 194 -10.79 -0.26 -14.51
C GLU A 194 -11.17 -1.08 -13.27
N TYR A 195 -12.19 -0.62 -12.51
CA TYR A 195 -12.50 -1.10 -11.15
C TYR A 195 -12.88 -2.59 -11.11
N GLU A 196 -13.71 -3.08 -12.06
CA GLU A 196 -14.09 -4.49 -12.12
C GLU A 196 -12.87 -5.38 -12.38
N ARG A 197 -11.94 -4.94 -13.23
CA ARG A 197 -10.71 -5.67 -13.50
C ARG A 197 -9.78 -5.70 -12.30
N SER A 198 -9.64 -4.56 -11.60
CA SER A 198 -8.87 -4.46 -10.36
C SER A 198 -9.44 -5.41 -9.30
N LEU A 199 -10.75 -5.37 -9.06
CA LEU A 199 -11.44 -6.27 -8.14
C LEU A 199 -11.26 -7.74 -8.52
N GLY A 200 -11.33 -8.08 -9.81
CA GLY A 200 -11.09 -9.42 -10.31
C GLY A 200 -9.69 -9.95 -9.99
N ILE A 201 -8.66 -9.12 -10.12
CA ILE A 201 -7.28 -9.46 -9.74
C ILE A 201 -7.21 -9.79 -8.25
N VAL A 202 -7.79 -8.93 -7.39
CA VAL A 202 -7.79 -9.14 -5.93
C VAL A 202 -8.51 -10.44 -5.55
N GLN A 203 -9.69 -10.67 -6.10
CA GLN A 203 -10.49 -11.87 -5.81
C GLN A 203 -9.76 -13.15 -6.21
N ALA A 204 -9.17 -13.18 -7.40
CA ALA A 204 -8.39 -14.32 -7.87
C ALA A 204 -7.22 -14.63 -6.92
N CYS A 205 -6.49 -13.62 -6.47
CA CYS A 205 -5.36 -13.77 -5.57
C CYS A 205 -5.76 -14.31 -4.19
N ILE A 206 -6.83 -13.77 -3.61
CA ILE A 206 -7.33 -14.22 -2.30
C ILE A 206 -7.86 -15.67 -2.40
N MET A 207 -8.62 -15.98 -3.44
CA MET A 207 -9.21 -17.32 -3.63
C MET A 207 -8.16 -18.41 -3.87
N THR A 208 -7.07 -18.10 -4.53
CA THR A 208 -6.03 -19.07 -4.89
C THR A 208 -4.91 -19.18 -3.85
N SER A 209 -5.00 -18.42 -2.77
CA SER A 209 -3.99 -18.48 -1.70
C SER A 209 -4.35 -19.54 -0.68
N ASP A 210 -3.42 -20.46 -0.44
CA ASP A 210 -3.54 -21.54 0.55
C ASP A 210 -3.22 -21.09 1.98
N LYS A 211 -2.61 -19.93 2.13
CA LYS A 211 -2.19 -19.32 3.40
C LYS A 211 -2.54 -17.84 3.45
N ILE A 212 -2.59 -17.30 4.66
CA ILE A 212 -2.74 -15.87 4.89
C ILE A 212 -1.35 -15.22 4.84
N TYR A 213 -1.23 -14.15 4.08
CA TYR A 213 -0.10 -13.24 4.02
C TYR A 213 -0.60 -11.88 4.54
N PRO A 214 -0.52 -11.62 5.87
CA PRO A 214 -1.32 -10.59 6.50
C PRO A 214 -1.20 -9.23 5.85
N ILE A 215 0.03 -8.72 5.65
CA ILE A 215 0.22 -7.39 5.07
C ILE A 215 -0.31 -7.32 3.63
N ALA A 216 0.04 -8.27 2.78
CA ALA A 216 -0.47 -8.31 1.41
C ALA A 216 -2.02 -8.39 1.36
N PHE A 217 -2.63 -9.18 2.27
CA PHE A 217 -4.08 -9.31 2.34
C PHE A 217 -4.79 -8.06 2.86
N ILE A 218 -4.18 -7.31 3.79
CA ILE A 218 -4.69 -6.00 4.19
C ILE A 218 -4.80 -5.10 2.96
N TYR A 219 -3.72 -4.92 2.22
CA TYR A 219 -3.68 -4.02 1.06
C TYR A 219 -4.56 -4.49 -0.11
N LEU A 220 -4.63 -5.79 -0.38
CA LEU A 220 -5.55 -6.36 -1.38
C LEU A 220 -7.01 -6.08 -1.01
N ASN A 221 -7.41 -6.29 0.24
CA ASN A 221 -8.77 -5.99 0.68
C ASN A 221 -9.08 -4.48 0.67
N LEU A 222 -8.10 -3.61 0.96
CA LEU A 222 -8.28 -2.17 0.85
C LEU A 222 -8.56 -1.75 -0.61
N VAL A 223 -7.80 -2.28 -1.58
CA VAL A 223 -8.07 -1.99 -3.01
C VAL A 223 -9.44 -2.51 -3.43
N ALA A 224 -9.83 -3.72 -3.01
CA ALA A 224 -11.17 -4.24 -3.30
C ALA A 224 -12.27 -3.34 -2.71
N ALA A 225 -12.07 -2.81 -1.49
CA ALA A 225 -13.00 -1.86 -0.89
C ALA A 225 -13.07 -0.55 -1.70
N MET A 226 -11.93 -0.05 -2.17
CA MET A 226 -11.86 1.14 -3.03
C MET A 226 -12.57 0.92 -4.37
N ASP A 227 -12.38 -0.24 -5.00
CA ASP A 227 -13.07 -0.63 -6.24
C ASP A 227 -14.58 -0.64 -6.04
N CYS A 228 -15.06 -1.34 -5.01
CA CYS A 228 -16.48 -1.44 -4.69
C CYS A 228 -17.10 -0.07 -4.38
N MET A 229 -16.37 0.84 -3.69
CA MET A 229 -16.85 2.22 -3.48
C MET A 229 -17.04 2.97 -4.79
N ASN A 230 -16.12 2.81 -5.75
CA ASN A 230 -16.24 3.46 -7.06
C ASN A 230 -17.34 2.85 -7.94
N MET A 231 -17.67 1.58 -7.73
CA MET A 231 -18.81 0.91 -8.37
C MET A 231 -20.13 1.10 -7.63
N MET A 232 -20.16 1.91 -6.56
CA MET A 232 -21.33 2.17 -5.71
C MET A 232 -21.84 0.93 -4.94
N GLU A 233 -21.02 -0.10 -4.79
CA GLU A 233 -21.34 -1.35 -4.07
C GLU A 233 -20.93 -1.23 -2.58
N LYS A 234 -21.59 -0.33 -1.84
CA LYS A 234 -21.21 0.08 -0.46
C LYS A 234 -21.10 -1.07 0.53
N GLU A 235 -22.03 -2.03 0.50
CA GLU A 235 -22.02 -3.15 1.46
C GLU A 235 -20.84 -4.08 1.20
N LYS A 236 -20.53 -4.37 -0.06
CA LYS A 236 -19.32 -5.14 -0.39
C LYS A 236 -18.04 -4.38 -0.03
N ALA A 237 -18.03 -3.06 -0.22
CA ALA A 237 -16.91 -2.22 0.19
C ALA A 237 -16.66 -2.32 1.71
N LYS A 238 -17.73 -2.27 2.51
CA LYS A 238 -17.66 -2.49 3.95
C LYS A 238 -17.12 -3.87 4.31
N GLU A 239 -17.60 -4.93 3.65
CA GLU A 239 -17.11 -6.29 3.89
C GLU A 239 -15.61 -6.43 3.65
N TYR A 240 -15.10 -5.89 2.53
CA TYR A 240 -13.67 -5.90 2.24
C TYR A 240 -12.87 -5.05 3.24
N PHE A 241 -13.38 -3.87 3.58
CA PHE A 241 -12.73 -3.00 4.58
C PHE A 241 -12.64 -3.69 5.95
N MET A 242 -13.73 -4.31 6.41
CA MET A 242 -13.73 -5.01 7.69
C MET A 242 -12.81 -6.24 7.69
N LYS A 243 -12.69 -6.96 6.56
CA LYS A 243 -11.69 -8.03 6.41
C LYS A 243 -10.26 -7.49 6.54
N ALA A 244 -9.95 -6.33 5.93
CA ALA A 244 -8.65 -5.69 6.11
C ALA A 244 -8.41 -5.33 7.58
N TRP A 245 -9.41 -4.78 8.26
CA TRP A 245 -9.37 -4.45 9.68
C TRP A 245 -9.14 -5.66 10.58
N GLU A 246 -9.89 -6.73 10.38
CA GLU A 246 -9.78 -7.99 11.14
C GLU A 246 -8.38 -8.62 11.02
N ILE A 247 -7.74 -8.47 9.86
CA ILE A 247 -6.37 -8.96 9.62
C ILE A 247 -5.35 -8.03 10.27
N SER A 248 -5.54 -6.71 10.22
CA SER A 248 -4.57 -5.74 10.71
C SER A 248 -4.54 -5.62 12.24
N LYS A 249 -5.71 -5.69 12.89
CA LYS A 249 -5.87 -5.44 14.32
C LYS A 249 -4.99 -6.30 15.24
N PRO A 250 -4.87 -7.64 15.06
CA PRO A 250 -4.12 -8.50 15.98
C PRO A 250 -2.64 -8.17 16.12
N ASP A 251 -2.03 -7.61 15.08
CA ASP A 251 -0.61 -7.24 15.02
C ASP A 251 -0.39 -5.73 14.88
N ASP A 252 -1.45 -4.93 15.05
CA ASP A 252 -1.44 -3.46 14.97
C ASP A 252 -0.97 -2.90 13.62
N LEU A 253 -1.21 -3.61 12.50
CA LEU A 253 -0.75 -3.25 11.15
C LEU A 253 -1.70 -2.25 10.48
N ILE A 254 -1.84 -1.05 11.05
CA ILE A 254 -2.89 -0.08 10.72
C ILE A 254 -2.49 1.01 9.71
N GLU A 255 -1.19 1.11 9.37
CA GLU A 255 -0.67 2.17 8.48
C GLU A 255 -1.40 2.20 7.14
N GLY A 256 -1.53 1.04 6.47
CA GLY A 256 -2.17 0.96 5.16
C GLY A 256 -3.62 1.46 5.14
N ILE A 257 -4.35 1.36 6.26
CA ILE A 257 -5.72 1.90 6.36
C ILE A 257 -5.66 3.43 6.32
N GLY A 258 -4.75 4.05 7.08
CA GLY A 258 -4.57 5.50 7.12
C GLY A 258 -4.10 6.08 5.78
N GLU A 259 -3.15 5.41 5.11
CA GLU A 259 -2.65 5.80 3.78
C GLU A 259 -3.76 5.85 2.73
N HIS A 260 -4.73 4.95 2.80
CA HIS A 260 -5.80 4.83 1.81
C HIS A 260 -7.07 5.62 2.17
N HIS A 261 -7.07 6.42 3.23
CA HIS A 261 -8.25 7.16 3.72
C HIS A 261 -9.03 7.86 2.60
N GLY A 262 -8.36 8.67 1.79
CA GLY A 262 -9.00 9.41 0.70
C GLY A 262 -9.62 8.52 -0.38
N LEU A 263 -9.03 7.36 -0.62
CA LEU A 263 -9.49 6.41 -1.62
C LEU A 263 -10.62 5.51 -1.09
N LEU A 264 -10.70 5.33 0.23
CA LEU A 264 -11.75 4.57 0.93
C LEU A 264 -13.06 5.33 1.10
N GLN A 265 -13.10 6.63 0.80
CA GLN A 265 -14.33 7.41 0.62
C GLN A 265 -15.30 7.34 1.83
N GLY A 266 -14.79 7.49 3.04
CA GLY A 266 -15.59 7.53 4.27
C GLY A 266 -15.88 6.17 4.91
N LEU A 267 -15.33 5.08 4.40
CA LEU A 267 -15.44 3.76 5.04
C LEU A 267 -14.82 3.74 6.44
N ILE A 268 -13.70 4.45 6.65
CA ILE A 268 -13.06 4.54 7.96
C ILE A 268 -14.02 5.18 8.96
N GLU A 269 -14.65 6.29 8.59
CA GLU A 269 -15.61 6.98 9.44
C GLU A 269 -16.82 6.12 9.76
N THR A 270 -17.39 5.46 8.77
CA THR A 270 -18.62 4.67 8.92
C THR A 270 -18.41 3.37 9.65
N CYS A 271 -17.26 2.71 9.49
CA CYS A 271 -17.00 1.41 10.08
C CYS A 271 -16.29 1.50 11.44
N MET A 272 -15.46 2.54 11.67
CA MET A 272 -14.56 2.58 12.82
C MET A 272 -14.99 3.53 13.92
N LYS A 273 -15.54 4.71 13.55
CA LYS A 273 -15.72 5.82 14.51
C LYS A 273 -16.56 5.49 15.72
N LYS A 274 -17.62 4.67 15.58
CA LYS A 274 -18.53 4.31 16.69
C LYS A 274 -18.04 3.09 17.46
N GLU A 275 -17.53 2.08 16.76
CA GLU A 275 -17.23 0.77 17.34
C GLU A 275 -15.77 0.65 17.82
N HIS A 276 -14.87 1.42 17.20
CA HIS A 276 -13.42 1.40 17.47
C HIS A 276 -12.85 2.83 17.59
N PRO A 277 -13.33 3.67 18.53
CA PRO A 277 -13.00 5.10 18.57
C PRO A 277 -11.51 5.40 18.78
N ASP A 278 -10.80 4.59 19.58
CA ASP A 278 -9.37 4.78 19.84
C ASP A 278 -8.53 4.42 18.61
N ASP A 279 -8.83 3.30 17.96
CA ASP A 279 -8.18 2.89 16.73
C ASP A 279 -8.49 3.88 15.60
N TYR A 280 -9.73 4.35 15.51
CA TYR A 280 -10.13 5.41 14.59
C TYR A 280 -9.26 6.66 14.75
N ALA A 281 -9.07 7.13 15.99
CA ALA A 281 -8.25 8.31 16.24
C ALA A 281 -6.79 8.12 15.77
N ARG A 282 -6.22 6.93 16.00
CA ARG A 282 -4.87 6.58 15.56
C ARG A 282 -4.76 6.51 14.02
N ILE A 283 -5.73 5.89 13.36
CA ILE A 283 -5.78 5.80 11.90
C ILE A 283 -5.91 7.20 11.27
N ILE A 284 -6.72 8.08 11.87
CA ILE A 284 -6.86 9.47 11.41
C ILE A 284 -5.56 10.27 11.62
N ASP A 285 -4.82 10.03 12.69
CA ASP A 285 -3.50 10.66 12.90
C ASP A 285 -2.50 10.22 11.81
N ILE A 286 -2.47 8.93 11.45
CA ILE A 286 -1.69 8.40 10.33
C ILE A 286 -2.10 9.10 9.02
N THR A 287 -3.41 9.20 8.75
CA THR A 287 -3.94 9.87 7.57
C THR A 287 -3.42 11.31 7.42
N TYR A 288 -3.47 12.08 8.49
CA TYR A 288 -2.98 13.47 8.46
C TYR A 288 -1.49 13.55 8.16
N LYS A 289 -0.70 12.73 8.87
CA LYS A 289 0.76 12.70 8.72
C LYS A 289 1.18 12.29 7.33
N PHE A 290 0.67 11.15 6.86
CA PHE A 290 0.99 10.61 5.54
C PHE A 290 0.56 11.55 4.41
N SER A 291 -0.69 12.03 4.44
CA SER A 291 -1.23 12.90 3.39
C SER A 291 -0.47 14.20 3.24
N ALA A 292 -0.06 14.82 4.35
CA ALA A 292 0.73 16.06 4.33
C ALA A 292 2.09 15.82 3.63
N GLY A 293 2.84 14.80 4.07
CA GLY A 293 4.14 14.48 3.49
C GLY A 293 4.05 14.07 2.02
N TRP A 294 3.06 13.23 1.68
CA TRP A 294 2.86 12.75 0.31
C TRP A 294 2.58 13.90 -0.67
N ARG A 295 1.71 14.86 -0.32
CA ARG A 295 1.43 16.03 -1.15
C ARG A 295 2.66 16.90 -1.38
N ARG A 296 3.44 17.18 -0.35
CA ARG A 296 4.64 18.01 -0.45
C ARG A 296 5.73 17.41 -1.33
N ILE A 297 5.81 16.09 -1.41
CA ILE A 297 6.81 15.45 -2.29
C ILE A 297 6.39 15.50 -3.75
N HIS A 298 5.09 15.46 -4.04
CA HIS A 298 4.54 15.43 -5.40
C HIS A 298 4.20 16.82 -5.95
N ASN A 299 4.16 17.85 -5.12
CA ASN A 299 3.83 19.22 -5.52
C ASN A 299 4.88 20.23 -5.06
N PRO A 300 6.16 20.11 -5.52
CA PRO A 300 7.25 20.94 -5.05
C PRO A 300 7.13 22.41 -5.49
N ASP A 301 6.36 22.71 -6.56
CA ASP A 301 6.36 24.02 -7.20
C ASP A 301 5.27 24.96 -6.67
N THR A 302 4.23 24.45 -6.02
CA THR A 302 3.12 25.31 -5.64
C THR A 302 3.23 25.91 -4.26
N ASN A 303 4.03 25.36 -3.33
CA ASN A 303 4.08 25.76 -1.91
C ASN A 303 2.70 26.13 -1.31
N GLU A 304 1.64 25.95 -2.09
CA GLU A 304 0.25 26.18 -1.71
C GLU A 304 -0.36 24.85 -1.30
N ASP A 305 -0.61 24.73 -0.03
CA ASP A 305 -1.30 23.61 0.64
C ASP A 305 -2.80 23.61 0.25
N VAL A 306 -3.10 23.35 -1.00
CA VAL A 306 -4.44 23.53 -1.56
C VAL A 306 -5.50 22.64 -0.91
N ALA A 307 -5.11 21.55 -0.28
CA ALA A 307 -6.01 20.67 0.46
C ALA A 307 -5.65 20.50 1.94
N ASP A 308 -4.53 21.03 2.41
CA ASP A 308 -4.04 20.88 3.80
C ASP A 308 -4.92 21.62 4.81
N ASN A 309 -5.71 22.60 4.36
CA ASN A 309 -6.66 23.31 5.19
C ASN A 309 -7.97 22.57 5.44
N LEU A 310 -8.18 21.40 4.80
CA LEU A 310 -9.39 20.61 5.01
C LEU A 310 -9.20 19.64 6.17
N THR A 311 -10.22 19.57 7.04
CA THR A 311 -10.31 18.46 7.99
C THR A 311 -10.57 17.15 7.26
N THR A 312 -10.30 15.98 7.90
CA THR A 312 -10.60 14.67 7.28
C THR A 312 -12.06 14.57 6.83
N THR A 313 -13.00 15.02 7.65
CA THR A 313 -14.44 15.04 7.30
C THR A 313 -14.72 15.93 6.08
N GLU A 314 -14.14 17.13 6.04
CA GLU A 314 -14.26 18.03 4.88
C GLU A 314 -13.65 17.41 3.62
N PHE A 315 -12.48 16.78 3.75
CA PHE A 315 -11.82 16.09 2.65
C PHE A 315 -12.65 14.91 2.15
N THR A 316 -13.16 14.06 3.05
CA THR A 316 -14.05 12.94 2.69
C THR A 316 -15.29 13.42 1.95
N ILE A 317 -15.97 14.46 2.47
CA ILE A 317 -17.16 15.03 1.82
C ILE A 317 -16.81 15.64 0.45
N ALA A 318 -15.68 16.32 0.34
CA ALA A 318 -15.21 16.89 -0.93
C ALA A 318 -14.89 15.79 -1.96
N MET A 319 -14.25 14.70 -1.53
CA MET A 319 -13.96 13.54 -2.39
C MET A 319 -15.23 12.86 -2.90
N LEU A 320 -16.19 12.57 -2.02
CA LEU A 320 -17.48 11.99 -2.41
C LEU A 320 -18.23 12.93 -3.36
N ALA A 321 -18.21 14.24 -3.05
CA ALA A 321 -18.79 15.26 -3.89
C ALA A 321 -18.12 15.30 -5.28
N ASN A 322 -16.79 15.27 -5.37
CA ASN A 322 -16.05 15.24 -6.63
C ASN A 322 -16.41 14.02 -7.50
N ARG A 323 -16.70 12.89 -6.87
CA ARG A 323 -17.12 11.64 -7.53
C ARG A 323 -18.60 11.63 -7.96
N GLY A 324 -19.31 12.73 -7.81
CA GLY A 324 -20.69 12.89 -8.29
C GLY A 324 -21.78 12.51 -7.29
N TRP A 325 -21.45 12.11 -6.06
CA TRP A 325 -22.44 11.77 -5.04
C TRP A 325 -23.30 12.99 -4.68
N THR A 326 -24.60 12.81 -4.60
CA THR A 326 -25.50 13.86 -4.13
C THR A 326 -25.30 14.12 -2.63
N ASN A 327 -25.70 15.32 -2.16
CA ASN A 327 -25.63 15.62 -0.73
C ASN A 327 -26.47 14.65 0.14
N LYS A 328 -27.51 14.05 -0.44
CA LYS A 328 -28.33 13.05 0.24
C LYS A 328 -27.59 11.74 0.39
N GLU A 329 -26.95 11.24 -0.66
CA GLU A 329 -26.15 10.01 -0.64
C GLU A 329 -24.96 10.14 0.30
N ILE A 330 -24.28 11.30 0.31
CA ILE A 330 -23.19 11.60 1.25
C ILE A 330 -23.70 11.59 2.69
N ALA A 331 -24.84 12.22 2.96
CA ALA A 331 -25.46 12.29 4.27
C ALA A 331 -25.82 10.89 4.80
N GLU A 332 -26.46 10.09 3.97
CA GLU A 332 -26.82 8.69 4.29
C GLU A 332 -25.57 7.82 4.52
N HIS A 333 -24.53 7.98 3.70
CA HIS A 333 -23.30 7.20 3.83
C HIS A 333 -22.51 7.53 5.10
N LEU A 334 -22.42 8.80 5.45
CA LEU A 334 -21.65 9.26 6.62
C LEU A 334 -22.46 9.32 7.93
N ASP A 335 -23.74 8.92 7.90
CA ASP A 335 -24.67 8.99 9.06
C ASP A 335 -24.76 10.41 9.65
N ILE A 336 -24.90 11.40 8.76
CA ILE A 336 -25.06 12.84 9.10
C ILE A 336 -26.25 13.45 8.35
N THR A 337 -26.64 14.69 8.72
CA THR A 337 -27.73 15.35 8.00
C THR A 337 -27.27 15.96 6.67
N THR A 338 -28.17 16.05 5.68
CA THR A 338 -27.92 16.77 4.43
C THR A 338 -27.53 18.25 4.66
N ARG A 339 -28.05 18.83 5.75
CA ARG A 339 -27.68 20.20 6.19
C ARG A 339 -26.20 20.25 6.59
N THR A 340 -25.73 19.26 7.34
CA THR A 340 -24.32 19.14 7.74
C THR A 340 -23.41 19.00 6.53
N VAL A 341 -23.78 18.17 5.55
CA VAL A 341 -23.03 18.04 4.28
C VAL A 341 -22.91 19.38 3.56
N LYS A 342 -24.03 20.14 3.44
CA LYS A 342 -24.01 21.47 2.83
C LYS A 342 -23.11 22.45 3.56
N GLN A 343 -23.11 22.42 4.90
CA GLN A 343 -22.24 23.27 5.71
C GLN A 343 -20.76 22.95 5.46
N HIS A 344 -20.39 21.66 5.49
CA HIS A 344 -19.01 21.25 5.18
C HIS A 344 -18.60 21.64 3.75
N LEU A 345 -19.45 21.42 2.75
CA LEU A 345 -19.14 21.85 1.38
C LEU A 345 -18.95 23.36 1.25
N THR A 346 -19.73 24.15 1.98
CA THR A 346 -19.55 25.61 2.03
C THR A 346 -18.17 25.96 2.63
N CYS A 347 -17.78 25.32 3.74
CA CYS A 347 -16.45 25.50 4.33
C CYS A 347 -15.34 25.07 3.35
N VAL A 348 -15.49 23.91 2.70
CA VAL A 348 -14.55 23.42 1.68
C VAL A 348 -14.38 24.45 0.56
N PHE A 349 -15.48 24.94 -0.01
CA PHE A 349 -15.42 25.91 -1.11
C PHE A 349 -14.73 27.20 -0.68
N SER A 350 -15.00 27.69 0.54
CA SER A 350 -14.31 28.84 1.10
C SER A 350 -12.82 28.59 1.29
N LYS A 351 -12.43 27.43 1.86
CA LYS A 351 -11.03 27.09 2.12
C LYS A 351 -10.22 26.87 0.84
N LEU A 352 -10.85 26.30 -0.20
CA LEU A 352 -10.22 26.06 -1.50
C LEU A 352 -10.36 27.25 -2.46
N ASN A 353 -11.00 28.36 -2.02
CA ASN A 353 -11.30 29.52 -2.86
C ASN A 353 -11.99 29.16 -4.18
N ILE A 354 -12.99 28.26 -4.12
CA ILE A 354 -13.80 27.84 -5.26
C ILE A 354 -15.25 28.22 -5.07
N THR A 355 -15.98 28.34 -6.17
CA THR A 355 -17.38 28.82 -6.16
C THR A 355 -18.41 27.74 -6.42
N ASN A 356 -17.96 26.58 -6.93
CA ASN A 356 -18.88 25.50 -7.28
C ASN A 356 -18.21 24.12 -7.20
N ARG A 357 -19.07 23.09 -7.11
CA ARG A 357 -18.67 21.71 -6.96
C ARG A 357 -17.80 21.15 -8.11
N LYS A 358 -17.96 21.67 -9.34
CA LYS A 358 -17.21 21.18 -10.50
C LYS A 358 -15.71 21.48 -10.39
N GLN A 359 -15.36 22.54 -9.65
CA GLN A 359 -13.97 22.95 -9.42
C GLN A 359 -13.23 22.03 -8.42
N LEU A 360 -13.95 21.18 -7.65
CA LEU A 360 -13.31 20.21 -6.76
C LEU A 360 -12.35 19.25 -7.49
N LYS A 361 -12.62 18.98 -8.78
CA LYS A 361 -11.75 18.09 -9.60
C LYS A 361 -10.30 18.56 -9.69
N ASP A 362 -10.06 19.85 -9.51
CA ASP A 362 -8.74 20.47 -9.65
C ASP A 362 -7.90 20.32 -8.36
N PHE A 363 -8.57 19.96 -7.24
CA PHE A 363 -8.00 19.84 -5.89
C PHE A 363 -8.05 18.43 -5.32
N MET A 364 -8.91 17.58 -5.83
CA MET A 364 -9.02 16.19 -5.39
C MET A 364 -8.16 15.31 -6.28
N LEU A 365 -7.45 14.37 -5.69
CA LEU A 365 -6.64 13.37 -6.41
C LEU A 365 -7.48 12.71 -7.52
N ARG A 366 -6.92 12.69 -8.71
CA ARG A 366 -7.54 12.06 -9.89
C ARG A 366 -7.37 10.57 -9.85
#